data_ac1ca623eeb6d62c05fa1d9f45139d91
#
_entry.id   ac1ca623eeb6d62c05fa1d9f45139d91
#
_cell.length_a   1.000
_cell.length_b   1.000
_cell.length_c   1.000
_cell.angle_alpha   90.00
_cell.angle_beta   90.00
_cell.angle_gamma   90.00
#
_symmetry.space_group_name_H-M   'P 1'
#
loop_
_entity.id
_entity.type
_entity.pdbx_description
1 polymer ?
#
loop_
_entity_poly.entity_id
_entity_poly.type
_entity_poly.pdbx_seq_one_letter_code
_entity_poly.pdbx_strand_id
1 'polypeptide(L)'
;MQKASIAILLAGCLAAAAQAGDITGKVTLESTPGSRKVGQTKGSAGYEKGDVPAPSESEVEDVVIYLEGEKLPSTPLTKMSGKNTILQKNKEFLPHVLPVTKGSKVYFRNQDPFPHHVYSVSQPGSFEIVKHGSTVRSQQFDGTGEVEIFCGIHTKMNAYIMVVDSDYFCSPSRAGVYRISGVPAGQYSLWLWHPRLPRPAKKSITVPASGSVNLDLKL
;
A
#
# COMPACT_ATOMS: atom_id res chain seq x y z
N MET A 1 4.36 41.52 61.28
CA MET A 1 5.13 40.82 60.23
C MET A 1 4.24 39.74 59.69
N GLN A 2 3.60 40.01 58.58
CA GLN A 2 2.63 39.11 57.96
C GLN A 2 3.34 38.24 56.88
N LYS A 3 3.35 36.91 57.04
CA LYS A 3 3.93 35.97 56.09
C LYS A 3 2.89 35.68 55.01
N ALA A 4 3.16 36.11 53.79
CA ALA A 4 2.36 35.75 52.63
C ALA A 4 2.78 34.34 52.12
N SER A 5 1.85 33.40 52.16
CA SER A 5 2.02 32.08 51.58
C SER A 5 1.65 32.14 50.08
N ILE A 6 2.62 31.90 49.21
CA ILE A 6 2.42 31.78 47.77
C ILE A 6 1.98 30.32 47.48
N ALA A 7 0.76 30.15 47.10
CA ALA A 7 0.27 28.85 46.59
C ALA A 7 0.66 28.72 45.11
N ILE A 8 1.56 27.79 44.80
CA ILE A 8 1.91 27.42 43.42
C ILE A 8 0.84 26.46 42.90
N LEU A 9 -0.02 26.95 42.03
CA LEU A 9 -0.92 26.08 41.23
C LEU A 9 -0.10 25.33 40.18
N LEU A 10 0.16 24.06 40.41
CA LEU A 10 0.61 23.14 39.34
C LEU A 10 -0.57 22.89 38.41
N ALA A 11 -0.59 23.54 37.26
CA ALA A 11 -1.46 23.19 36.16
C ALA A 11 -0.94 21.87 35.54
N GLY A 12 -1.54 20.75 35.96
CA GLY A 12 -1.30 19.47 35.36
C GLY A 12 -1.84 19.46 33.91
N CYS A 13 -0.94 19.49 32.95
CA CYS A 13 -1.29 19.26 31.55
C CYS A 13 -1.65 17.76 31.41
N LEU A 14 -2.94 17.41 31.52
CA LEU A 14 -3.43 16.09 31.12
C LEU A 14 -3.27 16.03 29.62
N ALA A 15 -2.25 15.32 29.14
CA ALA A 15 -2.18 14.88 27.77
C ALA A 15 -3.38 13.94 27.54
N ALA A 16 -4.39 14.40 26.81
CA ALA A 16 -5.47 13.55 26.38
C ALA A 16 -4.86 12.44 25.53
N ALA A 17 -4.94 11.20 26.00
CA ALA A 17 -4.55 10.05 25.21
C ALA A 17 -5.38 10.08 23.91
N ALA A 18 -4.71 10.08 22.76
CA ALA A 18 -5.39 10.07 21.48
C ALA A 18 -6.28 8.82 21.45
N GLN A 19 -7.58 9.04 21.33
CA GLN A 19 -8.55 7.95 21.24
C GLN A 19 -8.39 7.29 19.89
N ALA A 20 -8.14 5.99 19.89
CA ALA A 20 -7.87 5.24 18.67
C ALA A 20 -8.55 3.86 18.74
N GLY A 21 -9.00 3.42 17.58
CA GLY A 21 -9.58 2.09 17.39
C GLY A 21 -8.83 1.31 16.32
N ASP A 22 -9.20 0.05 16.17
CA ASP A 22 -8.66 -0.83 15.13
C ASP A 22 -9.75 -1.16 14.10
N ILE A 23 -9.35 -1.41 12.88
CA ILE A 23 -10.19 -1.99 11.84
C ILE A 23 -9.65 -3.38 11.54
N THR A 24 -10.51 -4.39 11.65
CA THR A 24 -10.15 -5.79 11.41
C THR A 24 -11.18 -6.45 10.51
N GLY A 25 -10.84 -7.55 9.89
CA GLY A 25 -11.78 -8.34 9.11
C GLY A 25 -11.10 -9.31 8.17
N LYS A 26 -11.89 -9.85 7.25
CA LYS A 26 -11.42 -10.76 6.21
C LYS A 26 -11.77 -10.21 4.84
N VAL A 27 -10.83 -10.28 3.90
CA VAL A 27 -11.04 -10.03 2.48
C VAL A 27 -11.25 -11.33 1.74
N THR A 28 -12.25 -11.37 0.87
CA THR A 28 -12.49 -12.47 -0.06
C THR A 28 -12.49 -11.91 -1.49
N LEU A 29 -11.71 -12.52 -2.38
CA LEU A 29 -11.75 -12.23 -3.80
C LEU A 29 -12.79 -13.13 -4.46
N GLU A 30 -13.75 -12.51 -5.14
CA GLU A 30 -14.73 -13.22 -5.96
C GLU A 30 -14.32 -13.07 -7.45
N SER A 31 -14.66 -14.06 -8.27
CA SER A 31 -14.46 -13.93 -9.72
C SER A 31 -15.44 -12.87 -10.25
N THR A 32 -14.93 -11.69 -10.61
CA THR A 32 -15.78 -10.62 -11.15
C THR A 32 -15.71 -10.61 -12.68
N PRO A 33 -16.83 -10.73 -13.38
CA PRO A 33 -16.87 -10.52 -14.83
C PRO A 33 -16.38 -9.09 -15.16
N GLY A 34 -15.35 -8.96 -15.99
CA GLY A 34 -14.81 -7.67 -16.42
C GLY A 34 -13.64 -7.15 -15.63
N SER A 35 -13.06 -7.93 -14.69
CA SER A 35 -11.80 -7.57 -14.02
C SER A 35 -10.67 -7.30 -15.04
N ARG A 36 -9.84 -6.30 -14.75
CA ARG A 36 -8.67 -5.95 -15.58
C ARG A 36 -7.68 -7.12 -15.59
N LYS A 37 -7.19 -7.50 -16.77
CA LYS A 37 -6.12 -8.50 -16.87
C LYS A 37 -4.81 -7.89 -16.38
N VAL A 38 -4.17 -8.51 -15.39
CA VAL A 38 -2.83 -8.15 -14.92
C VAL A 38 -1.84 -8.29 -16.08
N GLY A 39 -1.05 -7.25 -16.36
CA GLY A 39 0.00 -7.28 -17.38
C GLY A 39 -0.42 -6.92 -18.81
N GLN A 40 -1.61 -6.36 -19.04
CA GLN A 40 -1.99 -5.85 -20.37
C GLN A 40 -1.90 -4.33 -20.43
N THR A 41 -0.75 -3.81 -20.82
CA THR A 41 -0.65 -2.43 -21.32
C THR A 41 -1.26 -2.36 -22.73
N LYS A 42 -2.03 -1.29 -22.99
CA LYS A 42 -2.44 -0.93 -24.36
C LYS A 42 -1.17 -0.67 -25.19
N GLY A 43 -0.72 -1.64 -25.94
CA GLY A 43 0.45 -1.45 -26.80
C GLY A 43 1.09 -2.70 -27.40
N SER A 44 0.80 -3.89 -26.94
CA SER A 44 1.31 -5.11 -27.60
C SER A 44 0.22 -5.75 -28.46
N ALA A 45 0.42 -5.70 -29.77
CA ALA A 45 -0.38 -6.42 -30.75
C ALA A 45 -0.36 -7.94 -30.44
N GLY A 46 -1.55 -8.55 -30.34
CA GLY A 46 -1.72 -9.96 -30.51
C GLY A 46 -1.71 -10.85 -29.27
N TYR A 47 -2.52 -10.54 -28.24
CA TYR A 47 -2.87 -11.56 -27.23
C TYR A 47 -4.36 -11.94 -27.38
N GLU A 48 -4.59 -13.23 -27.59
CA GLU A 48 -5.93 -13.80 -27.63
C GLU A 48 -6.66 -13.59 -26.29
N LYS A 49 -7.98 -13.41 -26.41
CA LYS A 49 -8.93 -13.26 -25.32
C LYS A 49 -9.07 -14.60 -24.56
N GLY A 50 -8.06 -14.96 -23.73
CA GLY A 50 -8.19 -16.07 -22.80
C GLY A 50 -9.07 -15.68 -21.62
N ASP A 51 -9.84 -16.60 -21.08
CA ASP A 51 -10.61 -16.42 -19.86
C ASP A 51 -9.67 -15.99 -18.72
N VAL A 52 -10.09 -14.97 -17.96
CA VAL A 52 -9.34 -14.58 -16.75
C VAL A 52 -9.54 -15.70 -15.72
N PRO A 53 -8.48 -16.41 -15.29
CA PRO A 53 -8.63 -17.44 -14.28
C PRO A 53 -9.27 -16.88 -13.00
N ALA A 54 -9.98 -17.73 -12.26
CA ALA A 54 -10.47 -17.37 -10.94
C ALA A 54 -9.29 -16.88 -10.07
N PRO A 55 -9.49 -15.88 -9.16
CA PRO A 55 -8.44 -15.41 -8.27
C PRO A 55 -7.87 -16.56 -7.45
N SER A 56 -6.55 -16.64 -7.35
CA SER A 56 -5.87 -17.58 -6.46
C SER A 56 -5.82 -17.03 -5.02
N GLU A 57 -5.67 -17.92 -4.03
CA GLU A 57 -5.49 -17.49 -2.63
C GLU A 57 -4.27 -16.57 -2.45
N SER A 58 -3.22 -16.73 -3.27
CA SER A 58 -2.05 -15.86 -3.24
C SER A 58 -2.34 -14.42 -3.70
N GLU A 59 -3.36 -14.20 -4.53
CA GLU A 59 -3.71 -12.86 -5.00
C GLU A 59 -4.42 -12.01 -3.94
N VAL A 60 -4.93 -12.61 -2.86
CA VAL A 60 -5.49 -11.86 -1.74
C VAL A 60 -4.43 -10.97 -1.07
N GLU A 61 -3.16 -11.39 -1.07
CA GLU A 61 -2.04 -10.59 -0.54
C GLU A 61 -1.76 -9.34 -1.38
N ASP A 62 -2.23 -9.29 -2.62
CA ASP A 62 -2.11 -8.14 -3.53
C ASP A 62 -3.17 -7.05 -3.28
N VAL A 63 -4.14 -7.30 -2.41
CA VAL A 63 -5.11 -6.27 -2.01
C VAL A 63 -4.41 -5.22 -1.14
N VAL A 64 -4.66 -3.95 -1.45
CA VAL A 64 -4.29 -2.83 -0.57
C VAL A 64 -5.57 -2.23 0.01
N ILE A 65 -5.65 -2.23 1.35
CA ILE A 65 -6.72 -1.58 2.10
C ILE A 65 -6.13 -0.33 2.73
N TYR A 66 -6.73 0.84 2.48
CA TYR A 66 -6.21 2.09 3.01
C TYR A 66 -7.32 3.06 3.37
N LEU A 67 -7.01 3.99 4.27
CA LEU A 67 -7.93 5.03 4.72
C LEU A 67 -7.57 6.37 4.11
N GLU A 68 -8.61 7.10 3.72
CA GLU A 68 -8.55 8.52 3.42
C GLU A 68 -9.49 9.28 4.37
N GLY A 69 -9.03 10.43 4.84
CA GLY A 69 -9.79 11.30 5.72
C GLY A 69 -8.98 12.52 6.13
N GLU A 70 -9.64 13.50 6.71
CA GLU A 70 -8.98 14.69 7.22
C GLU A 70 -8.02 14.32 8.37
N LYS A 71 -6.85 14.95 8.38
CA LYS A 71 -5.86 14.89 9.49
C LYS A 71 -5.27 13.49 9.75
N LEU A 72 -5.29 12.59 8.79
CA LEU A 72 -4.52 11.36 8.92
C LEU A 72 -3.01 11.66 8.73
N PRO A 73 -2.13 11.10 9.58
CA PRO A 73 -0.69 11.23 9.38
C PRO A 73 -0.22 10.51 8.13
N SER A 74 0.81 11.07 7.50
CA SER A 74 1.50 10.51 6.35
C SER A 74 3.00 10.63 6.58
N THR A 75 3.65 9.51 6.89
CA THR A 75 5.06 9.44 7.24
C THR A 75 5.87 8.73 6.15
N PRO A 76 6.61 9.46 5.30
CA PRO A 76 7.38 8.86 4.23
C PRO A 76 8.52 7.96 4.73
N LEU A 77 8.68 6.80 4.13
CA LEU A 77 9.81 5.90 4.37
C LEU A 77 11.00 6.32 3.52
N THR A 78 11.98 6.98 4.11
CA THR A 78 13.16 7.50 3.39
C THR A 78 14.40 6.61 3.53
N LYS A 79 14.44 5.72 4.53
CA LYS A 79 15.51 4.74 4.73
C LYS A 79 15.05 3.37 4.26
N MET A 80 15.98 2.59 3.69
CA MET A 80 15.70 1.23 3.23
C MET A 80 15.26 0.33 4.39
N SER A 81 14.16 -0.35 4.19
CA SER A 81 13.59 -1.34 5.12
C SER A 81 12.83 -2.41 4.33
N GLY A 82 12.40 -3.49 4.99
CA GLY A 82 11.53 -4.48 4.33
C GLY A 82 10.18 -3.93 3.89
N LYS A 83 9.75 -2.79 4.48
CA LYS A 83 8.46 -2.15 4.17
C LYS A 83 8.46 -1.29 2.90
N ASN A 84 9.63 -0.98 2.33
CA ASN A 84 9.76 -0.16 1.13
C ASN A 84 10.84 -0.71 0.18
N THR A 85 11.01 -2.02 0.15
CA THR A 85 11.98 -2.68 -0.72
C THR A 85 11.29 -3.70 -1.62
N ILE A 86 11.56 -3.59 -2.92
CA ILE A 86 11.20 -4.59 -3.92
C ILE A 86 12.47 -5.41 -4.24
N LEU A 87 12.38 -6.71 -3.99
CA LEU A 87 13.42 -7.66 -4.40
C LEU A 87 13.18 -8.12 -5.83
N GLN A 88 14.26 -8.28 -6.59
CA GLN A 88 14.26 -8.91 -7.90
C GLN A 88 14.92 -10.28 -7.73
N LYS A 89 14.11 -11.33 -7.80
CA LYS A 89 14.58 -12.70 -7.56
C LYS A 89 13.80 -13.67 -8.45
N ASN A 90 14.50 -14.59 -9.08
CA ASN A 90 13.94 -15.59 -9.99
C ASN A 90 13.13 -14.95 -11.16
N LYS A 91 13.54 -13.76 -11.64
CA LYS A 91 12.82 -12.95 -12.64
C LYS A 91 11.44 -12.51 -12.18
N GLU A 92 11.29 -12.25 -10.89
CA GLU A 92 10.06 -11.72 -10.28
C GLU A 92 10.38 -10.50 -9.43
N PHE A 93 9.42 -9.60 -9.27
CA PHE A 93 9.43 -8.55 -8.26
C PHE A 93 8.69 -9.02 -7.01
N LEU A 94 9.29 -8.91 -5.85
CA LEU A 94 8.74 -9.36 -4.57
C LEU A 94 8.79 -8.23 -3.53
N PRO A 95 7.68 -7.85 -2.91
CA PRO A 95 6.33 -8.36 -3.14
C PRO A 95 5.79 -7.95 -4.52
N HIS A 96 4.75 -8.63 -5.01
CA HIS A 96 4.08 -8.27 -6.26
C HIS A 96 3.32 -6.93 -6.13
N VAL A 97 2.75 -6.64 -4.96
CA VAL A 97 2.16 -5.34 -4.63
C VAL A 97 2.83 -4.77 -3.39
N LEU A 98 3.35 -3.56 -3.49
CA LEU A 98 4.00 -2.83 -2.40
C LEU A 98 3.23 -1.54 -2.09
N PRO A 99 2.45 -1.45 -1.00
CA PRO A 99 1.89 -0.19 -0.55
C PRO A 99 2.95 0.65 0.18
N VAL A 100 2.98 1.95 -0.10
CA VAL A 100 3.85 2.93 0.57
C VAL A 100 3.13 4.26 0.74
N THR A 101 3.54 5.04 1.74
CA THR A 101 3.10 6.43 1.91
C THR A 101 3.75 7.35 0.87
N LYS A 102 3.00 8.35 0.42
CA LYS A 102 3.48 9.43 -0.43
C LYS A 102 4.79 10.05 0.10
N GLY A 103 5.72 10.35 -0.80
CA GLY A 103 7.06 10.85 -0.46
C GLY A 103 8.06 9.76 -0.08
N SER A 104 7.64 8.50 0.01
CA SER A 104 8.55 7.39 0.31
C SER A 104 9.51 7.09 -0.82
N LYS A 105 10.73 6.64 -0.45
CA LYS A 105 11.69 6.02 -1.36
C LYS A 105 11.46 4.51 -1.38
N VAL A 106 11.26 3.95 -2.57
CA VAL A 106 11.23 2.51 -2.78
C VAL A 106 12.60 2.07 -3.28
N TYR A 107 13.13 1.01 -2.67
CA TYR A 107 14.45 0.46 -2.99
C TYR A 107 14.29 -0.81 -3.82
N PHE A 108 15.07 -0.90 -4.88
CA PHE A 108 15.12 -2.04 -5.79
C PHE A 108 16.41 -2.80 -5.56
N ARG A 109 16.29 -4.02 -5.04
CA ARG A 109 17.41 -4.88 -4.71
C ARG A 109 17.42 -6.11 -5.59
N ASN A 110 18.40 -6.22 -6.47
CA ASN A 110 18.59 -7.38 -7.32
C ASN A 110 19.31 -8.50 -6.57
N GLN A 111 18.71 -9.68 -6.51
CA GLN A 111 19.24 -10.92 -5.95
C GLN A 111 19.50 -11.99 -7.03
N ASP A 112 19.16 -11.71 -8.28
CA ASP A 112 19.49 -12.59 -9.41
C ASP A 112 20.95 -12.41 -9.84
N PRO A 113 21.59 -13.41 -10.43
CA PRO A 113 22.97 -13.34 -10.92
C PRO A 113 23.11 -12.53 -12.24
N PHE A 114 22.04 -11.95 -12.74
CA PHE A 114 21.99 -11.17 -13.97
C PHE A 114 21.29 -9.82 -13.74
N PRO A 115 21.54 -8.81 -14.61
CA PRO A 115 20.97 -7.49 -14.43
C PRO A 115 19.48 -7.44 -14.78
N HIS A 116 18.77 -6.49 -14.17
CA HIS A 116 17.40 -6.10 -14.51
C HIS A 116 17.32 -4.64 -14.95
N HIS A 117 16.27 -4.31 -15.69
CA HIS A 117 15.94 -2.96 -16.13
C HIS A 117 14.53 -2.64 -15.64
N VAL A 118 14.42 -1.82 -14.59
CA VAL A 118 13.13 -1.52 -13.95
C VAL A 118 12.61 -0.18 -14.47
N TYR A 119 11.36 -0.14 -14.92
CA TYR A 119 10.74 1.11 -15.37
C TYR A 119 9.24 1.13 -15.09
N SER A 120 8.69 2.34 -15.12
CA SER A 120 7.26 2.61 -15.10
C SER A 120 6.93 3.75 -16.05
N VAL A 121 5.76 3.65 -16.70
CA VAL A 121 5.15 4.72 -17.49
C VAL A 121 3.88 5.28 -16.84
N SER A 122 3.57 4.82 -15.63
CA SER A 122 2.38 5.24 -14.88
C SER A 122 2.46 6.71 -14.47
N GLN A 123 1.34 7.40 -14.54
CA GLN A 123 1.15 8.64 -13.79
C GLN A 123 0.57 8.25 -12.43
N PRO A 124 1.13 8.64 -11.30
CA PRO A 124 2.04 9.76 -11.03
C PRO A 124 3.53 9.39 -10.88
N GLY A 125 3.98 8.22 -11.29
CA GLY A 125 5.31 7.73 -10.94
C GLY A 125 6.09 7.14 -12.12
N SER A 126 6.24 7.86 -13.25
CA SER A 126 7.10 7.41 -14.35
C SER A 126 8.58 7.51 -13.96
N PHE A 127 9.35 6.44 -14.20
CA PHE A 127 10.79 6.38 -13.93
C PHE A 127 11.46 5.27 -14.72
N GLU A 128 12.80 5.33 -14.78
CA GLU A 128 13.62 4.31 -15.39
C GLU A 128 14.90 4.07 -14.58
N ILE A 129 15.16 2.81 -14.23
CA ILE A 129 16.40 2.32 -13.64
C ILE A 129 17.05 1.40 -14.65
N VAL A 130 17.95 1.96 -15.46
CA VAL A 130 18.65 1.24 -16.53
C VAL A 130 19.49 0.11 -15.94
N LYS A 131 19.56 -1.01 -16.64
CA LYS A 131 20.27 -2.27 -16.30
C LYS A 131 21.18 -2.17 -15.07
N HIS A 132 20.71 -2.68 -13.93
CA HIS A 132 21.50 -2.73 -12.71
C HIS A 132 21.66 -4.17 -12.22
N GLY A 133 22.86 -4.48 -11.73
CA GLY A 133 23.17 -5.75 -11.07
C GLY A 133 22.87 -5.71 -9.57
N SER A 134 23.83 -6.11 -8.73
CA SER A 134 23.67 -6.16 -7.26
C SER A 134 23.58 -4.81 -6.56
N THR A 135 23.88 -3.69 -7.26
CA THR A 135 23.77 -2.34 -6.68
C THR A 135 22.31 -1.99 -6.40
N VAL A 136 22.00 -1.64 -5.16
CA VAL A 136 20.67 -1.17 -4.79
C VAL A 136 20.40 0.17 -5.45
N ARG A 137 19.23 0.30 -6.05
CA ARG A 137 18.72 1.54 -6.63
C ARG A 137 17.48 1.99 -5.86
N SER A 138 17.11 3.25 -5.98
CA SER A 138 15.88 3.75 -5.34
C SER A 138 15.19 4.79 -6.21
N GLN A 139 13.88 4.88 -6.05
CA GLN A 139 13.01 5.90 -6.63
C GLN A 139 12.10 6.47 -5.54
N GLN A 140 11.90 7.77 -5.52
CA GLN A 140 10.96 8.45 -4.63
C GLN A 140 9.61 8.63 -5.34
N PHE A 141 8.51 8.49 -4.60
CA PHE A 141 7.15 8.59 -5.14
C PHE A 141 6.38 9.69 -4.43
N ASP A 142 6.23 10.84 -5.09
CA ASP A 142 5.61 12.05 -4.52
C ASP A 142 4.14 12.24 -4.93
N GLY A 143 3.62 11.39 -5.82
CA GLY A 143 2.21 11.38 -6.24
C GLY A 143 1.50 10.12 -5.73
N THR A 144 0.25 10.25 -5.31
CA THR A 144 -0.60 9.12 -4.89
C THR A 144 -1.18 8.36 -6.09
N GLY A 145 -1.42 7.06 -5.91
CA GLY A 145 -2.05 6.20 -6.90
C GLY A 145 -1.23 4.96 -7.25
N GLU A 146 -1.68 4.28 -8.26
CA GLU A 146 -1.09 3.05 -8.79
C GLU A 146 0.12 3.36 -9.67
N VAL A 147 1.25 2.72 -9.40
CA VAL A 147 2.45 2.72 -10.24
C VAL A 147 2.74 1.28 -10.64
N GLU A 148 2.45 0.93 -11.87
CA GLU A 148 2.80 -0.38 -12.43
C GLU A 148 4.27 -0.35 -12.87
N ILE A 149 5.06 -1.33 -12.45
CA ILE A 149 6.48 -1.46 -12.76
C ILE A 149 6.74 -2.70 -13.62
N PHE A 150 7.69 -2.58 -14.52
CA PHE A 150 8.05 -3.62 -15.48
C PHE A 150 9.56 -3.84 -15.51
N CYS A 151 9.95 -5.02 -15.99
CA CYS A 151 11.32 -5.27 -16.40
C CYS A 151 11.45 -5.19 -17.93
N GLY A 152 12.33 -4.34 -18.44
CA GLY A 152 12.56 -4.18 -19.87
C GLY A 152 13.27 -5.35 -20.55
N ILE A 153 13.71 -6.36 -19.77
CA ILE A 153 14.43 -7.53 -20.27
C ILE A 153 13.57 -8.80 -20.19
N HIS A 154 12.70 -8.90 -19.17
CA HIS A 154 11.88 -10.07 -18.89
C HIS A 154 10.40 -9.70 -18.97
N THR A 155 9.75 -10.03 -20.06
CA THR A 155 8.39 -9.56 -20.43
C THR A 155 7.27 -9.96 -19.46
N LYS A 156 7.47 -10.99 -18.65
CA LYS A 156 6.50 -11.46 -17.64
C LYS A 156 6.75 -10.89 -16.24
N MET A 157 7.82 -10.11 -16.07
CA MET A 157 8.23 -9.57 -14.77
C MET A 157 7.61 -8.19 -14.59
N ASN A 158 6.52 -8.12 -13.82
CA ASN A 158 5.83 -6.90 -13.44
C ASN A 158 5.43 -6.92 -11.97
N ALA A 159 5.13 -5.76 -11.40
CA ALA A 159 4.59 -5.58 -10.05
C ALA A 159 3.95 -4.19 -9.93
N TYR A 160 3.43 -3.90 -8.74
CA TYR A 160 2.73 -2.65 -8.47
C TYR A 160 3.26 -1.98 -7.20
N ILE A 161 3.36 -0.66 -7.23
CA ILE A 161 3.54 0.17 -6.05
C ILE A 161 2.26 0.98 -5.89
N MET A 162 1.57 0.80 -4.76
CA MET A 162 0.40 1.60 -4.44
C MET A 162 0.80 2.72 -3.48
N VAL A 163 0.81 3.96 -3.98
CA VAL A 163 1.17 5.13 -3.18
C VAL A 163 -0.07 5.72 -2.55
N VAL A 164 -0.14 5.71 -1.22
CA VAL A 164 -1.28 6.19 -0.43
C VAL A 164 -0.93 7.45 0.37
N ASP A 165 -1.93 8.23 0.74
CA ASP A 165 -1.73 9.53 1.42
C ASP A 165 -1.95 9.44 2.95
N SER A 166 -1.82 8.26 3.53
CA SER A 166 -1.88 8.09 4.99
C SER A 166 -1.08 6.88 5.44
N ASP A 167 -0.74 6.83 6.74
CA ASP A 167 -0.05 5.69 7.37
C ASP A 167 -1.00 4.51 7.66
N TYR A 168 -2.30 4.70 7.46
CA TYR A 168 -3.33 3.70 7.76
C TYR A 168 -3.66 2.86 6.53
N PHE A 169 -2.82 1.91 6.25
CA PHE A 169 -3.00 0.92 5.20
C PHE A 169 -2.45 -0.44 5.61
N CYS A 170 -2.90 -1.48 4.92
CA CYS A 170 -2.36 -2.82 5.05
C CYS A 170 -2.63 -3.65 3.78
N SER A 171 -1.87 -4.74 3.62
CA SER A 171 -2.25 -5.86 2.77
C SER A 171 -2.73 -7.01 3.66
N PRO A 172 -3.75 -7.77 3.25
CA PRO A 172 -4.19 -8.96 3.96
C PRO A 172 -3.12 -10.04 3.98
N SER A 173 -3.22 -10.95 4.93
CA SER A 173 -2.49 -12.22 4.86
C SER A 173 -3.06 -13.11 3.76
N ARG A 174 -2.36 -14.20 3.41
CA ARG A 174 -2.85 -15.22 2.47
C ARG A 174 -4.22 -15.80 2.84
N ALA A 175 -4.56 -15.83 4.12
CA ALA A 175 -5.88 -16.24 4.60
C ALA A 175 -6.96 -15.14 4.47
N GLY A 176 -6.59 -13.97 3.93
CA GLY A 176 -7.46 -12.81 3.76
C GLY A 176 -7.61 -11.95 5.02
N VAL A 177 -7.01 -12.32 6.15
CA VAL A 177 -7.15 -11.56 7.40
C VAL A 177 -6.35 -10.27 7.33
N TYR A 178 -6.99 -9.15 7.72
CA TYR A 178 -6.36 -7.85 7.74
C TYR A 178 -6.60 -7.09 9.05
N ARG A 179 -5.70 -6.14 9.35
CA ARG A 179 -5.82 -5.23 10.48
C ARG A 179 -5.16 -3.89 10.17
N ILE A 180 -5.87 -2.79 10.44
CA ILE A 180 -5.31 -1.44 10.51
C ILE A 180 -5.48 -0.97 11.95
N SER A 181 -4.37 -0.72 12.63
CA SER A 181 -4.36 -0.46 14.07
C SER A 181 -4.13 1.01 14.38
N GLY A 182 -4.66 1.45 15.54
CA GLY A 182 -4.38 2.76 16.07
C GLY A 182 -4.99 3.91 15.29
N VAL A 183 -6.08 3.67 14.56
CA VAL A 183 -6.77 4.68 13.77
C VAL A 183 -7.47 5.65 14.71
N PRO A 184 -7.27 6.98 14.59
CA PRO A 184 -7.99 7.96 15.40
C PRO A 184 -9.51 7.79 15.25
N ALA A 185 -10.25 8.07 16.32
CA ALA A 185 -11.72 8.05 16.26
C ALA A 185 -12.23 9.06 15.22
N GLY A 186 -13.14 8.63 14.34
CA GLY A 186 -13.64 9.50 13.28
C GLY A 186 -14.36 8.76 12.16
N GLN A 187 -14.74 9.52 11.15
CA GLN A 187 -15.33 9.00 9.92
C GLN A 187 -14.29 9.04 8.80
N TYR A 188 -14.18 7.93 8.08
CA TYR A 188 -13.19 7.76 7.03
C TYR A 188 -13.77 7.11 5.79
N SER A 189 -13.07 7.29 4.67
CA SER A 189 -13.24 6.49 3.47
C SER A 189 -12.25 5.34 3.51
N LEU A 190 -12.75 4.12 3.61
CA LEU A 190 -11.95 2.92 3.45
C LEU A 190 -11.96 2.53 1.98
N TRP A 191 -10.79 2.41 1.41
CA TRP A 191 -10.57 2.05 0.03
C TRP A 191 -9.96 0.67 -0.07
N LEU A 192 -10.35 -0.05 -1.12
CA LEU A 192 -9.78 -1.33 -1.50
C LEU A 192 -9.28 -1.22 -2.92
N TRP A 193 -8.03 -1.54 -3.12
CA TRP A 193 -7.41 -1.60 -4.43
C TRP A 193 -6.81 -2.98 -4.66
N HIS A 194 -6.87 -3.44 -5.91
CA HIS A 194 -6.24 -4.68 -6.37
C HIS A 194 -5.91 -4.54 -7.86
N PRO A 195 -4.81 -5.11 -8.38
CA PRO A 195 -4.42 -4.97 -9.79
C PRO A 195 -5.49 -5.36 -10.81
N ARG A 196 -6.39 -6.27 -10.45
CA ARG A 196 -7.49 -6.72 -11.33
C ARG A 196 -8.72 -5.82 -11.31
N LEU A 197 -8.84 -4.92 -10.34
CA LEU A 197 -9.99 -4.01 -10.28
C LEU A 197 -9.82 -2.89 -11.32
N PRO A 198 -10.87 -2.53 -12.06
CA PRO A 198 -10.83 -1.42 -13.00
C PRO A 198 -10.66 -0.06 -12.28
N ARG A 199 -11.06 0.01 -11.02
CA ARG A 199 -10.92 1.16 -10.10
C ARG A 199 -11.02 0.67 -8.67
N PRO A 200 -10.46 1.42 -7.69
CA PRO A 200 -10.61 1.10 -6.27
C PRO A 200 -12.09 1.11 -5.85
N ALA A 201 -12.44 0.19 -4.94
CA ALA A 201 -13.74 0.19 -4.29
C ALA A 201 -13.68 1.06 -3.03
N LYS A 202 -14.78 1.76 -2.70
CA LYS A 202 -14.87 2.70 -1.58
C LYS A 202 -16.00 2.34 -0.63
N LYS A 203 -15.75 2.42 0.68
CA LYS A 203 -16.74 2.25 1.73
C LYS A 203 -16.55 3.29 2.84
N SER A 204 -17.64 3.91 3.32
CA SER A 204 -17.56 4.76 4.50
C SER A 204 -17.48 3.91 5.77
N ILE A 205 -16.65 4.33 6.72
CA ILE A 205 -16.45 3.65 8.00
C ILE A 205 -16.34 4.66 9.13
N THR A 206 -16.91 4.32 10.29
CA THR A 206 -16.75 5.08 11.52
C THR A 206 -15.87 4.27 12.47
N VAL A 207 -14.77 4.85 12.89
CA VAL A 207 -13.84 4.25 13.86
C VAL A 207 -14.16 4.79 15.25
N PRO A 208 -14.44 3.91 16.24
CA PRO A 208 -14.76 4.33 17.60
C PRO A 208 -13.52 4.85 18.34
N ALA A 209 -13.76 5.51 19.46
CA ALA A 209 -12.69 6.03 20.33
C ALA A 209 -11.85 4.93 21.00
N SER A 210 -12.36 3.71 21.06
CA SER A 210 -11.67 2.53 21.61
C SER A 210 -12.30 1.25 21.04
N GLY A 211 -11.55 0.16 21.09
CA GLY A 211 -12.00 -1.14 20.58
C GLY A 211 -11.72 -1.33 19.08
N SER A 212 -12.49 -2.18 18.43
CA SER A 212 -12.30 -2.50 17.01
C SER A 212 -13.63 -2.50 16.24
N VAL A 213 -13.53 -2.14 14.97
CA VAL A 213 -14.58 -2.37 13.97
C VAL A 213 -14.22 -3.62 13.19
N ASN A 214 -15.11 -4.62 13.20
CA ASN A 214 -14.95 -5.79 12.35
C ASN A 214 -15.73 -5.57 11.04
N LEU A 215 -15.03 -5.69 9.91
CA LEU A 215 -15.57 -5.43 8.59
C LEU A 215 -15.02 -6.43 7.57
N ASP A 216 -15.84 -7.43 7.22
CA ASP A 216 -15.50 -8.33 6.12
C ASP A 216 -15.75 -7.65 4.77
N LEU A 217 -14.84 -7.86 3.83
CA LEU A 217 -14.77 -7.21 2.53
C LEU A 217 -14.79 -8.25 1.42
N LYS A 218 -15.50 -7.94 0.34
CA LYS A 218 -15.56 -8.74 -0.88
C LYS A 218 -15.14 -7.90 -2.08
N LEU A 219 -14.30 -8.44 -2.94
CA LEU A 219 -13.81 -7.86 -4.18
C LEU A 219 -14.08 -8.77 -5.36
#